data_1002dc6a658feb82d965f4fe852eb8a2
#
_entry.id   1002dc6a658feb82d965f4fe852eb8a2
#
_cell.length_a   1.000
_cell.length_b   1.000
_cell.length_c   1.000
_cell.angle_alpha   90.00
_cell.angle_beta   90.00
_cell.angle_gamma   90.00
#
_symmetry.space_group_name_H-M   'P 1'
#
loop_
_entity.id
_entity.type
_entity.pdbx_description
1 polymer ?
#
loop_
_entity_poly.entity_id
_entity_poly.type
_entity_poly.pdbx_seq_one_letter_code
_entity_poly.pdbx_strand_id
1 'polypeptide(L)'
;MEHTKGRDHDRSRAQGQGEIQGERRDEAQTEYRGFKLDPFQVEAIRHLNEGRSVLVSAPTGVGKTLVADYLIDRMFHEGRRVIYTAPIKALSNQKFKEFKRLLGAGNVGIVTGDVAINSTAQI
;
A
#
# COMPACT_ATOMS: atom_id res chain seq x y z
N MET A 1 19.75 71.44 -12.45
CA MET A 1 20.40 70.22 -12.88
C MET A 1 19.96 69.10 -11.98
N GLU A 2 18.99 68.37 -12.40
CA GLU A 2 18.43 67.30 -11.61
C GLU A 2 18.83 65.93 -12.18
N HIS A 3 19.56 65.19 -11.39
CA HIS A 3 19.85 63.80 -11.68
C HIS A 3 18.75 62.91 -11.09
N THR A 4 17.85 62.47 -11.93
CA THR A 4 16.94 61.41 -11.61
C THR A 4 17.67 60.08 -11.74
N LYS A 5 18.02 59.50 -10.60
CA LYS A 5 18.44 58.09 -10.55
C LYS A 5 17.24 57.22 -10.71
N GLY A 6 17.18 56.53 -11.82
CA GLY A 6 16.25 55.41 -11.99
C GLY A 6 16.55 54.32 -10.96
N ARG A 7 15.57 54.00 -10.18
CA ARG A 7 15.64 52.83 -9.31
C ARG A 7 15.27 51.62 -10.15
N ASP A 8 16.26 50.82 -10.44
CA ASP A 8 16.03 49.46 -10.89
C ASP A 8 15.34 48.67 -9.80
N HIS A 9 14.07 48.46 -9.97
CA HIS A 9 13.36 47.46 -9.20
C HIS A 9 13.70 46.12 -9.81
N ASP A 10 14.72 45.50 -9.28
CA ASP A 10 14.95 44.08 -9.42
C ASP A 10 13.77 43.35 -8.75
N ARG A 11 12.81 43.04 -9.58
CA ARG A 11 11.78 42.09 -9.23
C ARG A 11 12.38 40.71 -9.42
N SER A 12 13.11 40.24 -8.45
CA SER A 12 13.36 38.83 -8.30
C SER A 12 12.02 38.12 -8.19
N ARG A 13 11.56 37.61 -9.31
CA ARG A 13 10.48 36.64 -9.34
C ARG A 13 10.96 35.43 -8.57
N ALA A 14 10.48 35.30 -7.35
CA ALA A 14 10.42 34.03 -6.71
C ALA A 14 9.53 33.13 -7.59
N GLN A 15 10.16 32.39 -8.47
CA GLN A 15 9.49 31.26 -9.12
C GLN A 15 9.22 30.27 -8.01
N GLY A 16 7.99 30.26 -7.54
CA GLY A 16 7.47 29.17 -6.76
C GLY A 16 7.56 27.92 -7.63
N GLN A 17 8.57 27.13 -7.37
CA GLN A 17 8.62 25.77 -7.86
C GLN A 17 7.49 25.05 -7.14
N GLY A 18 6.33 25.05 -7.75
CA GLY A 18 5.31 24.07 -7.46
C GLY A 18 5.88 22.73 -7.85
N GLU A 19 6.48 22.03 -6.90
CA GLU A 19 6.80 20.64 -7.06
C GLU A 19 5.50 19.91 -7.35
N ILE A 20 5.35 19.51 -8.59
CA ILE A 20 4.29 18.61 -9.01
C ILE A 20 4.57 17.28 -8.31
N GLN A 21 3.86 17.03 -7.21
CA GLN A 21 3.90 15.75 -6.50
C GLN A 21 3.27 14.61 -7.34
N GLY A 22 3.48 14.60 -8.65
CA GLY A 22 2.93 13.65 -9.61
C GLY A 22 3.85 12.51 -10.02
N GLU A 23 5.14 12.58 -9.75
CA GLU A 23 6.12 11.72 -10.43
C GLU A 23 6.77 10.63 -9.57
N ARG A 24 6.28 10.34 -8.37
CA ARG A 24 6.86 9.23 -7.56
C ARG A 24 6.15 7.88 -7.74
N ARG A 25 5.45 7.67 -8.84
CA ARG A 25 4.77 6.39 -9.07
C ARG A 25 5.61 5.31 -9.74
N ASP A 26 6.81 5.65 -10.18
CA ASP A 26 7.65 4.74 -10.97
C ASP A 26 8.84 4.14 -10.21
N GLU A 27 9.05 4.48 -8.95
CA GLU A 27 10.04 3.75 -8.15
C GLU A 27 9.48 2.39 -7.78
N ALA A 28 10.09 1.34 -8.30
CA ALA A 28 9.71 -0.02 -7.97
C ALA A 28 9.85 -0.26 -6.47
N GLN A 29 8.78 -0.75 -5.84
CA GLN A 29 8.80 -1.17 -4.44
C GLN A 29 9.80 -2.31 -4.28
N THR A 30 10.93 -2.08 -3.61
CA THR A 30 12.01 -3.07 -3.44
C THR A 30 12.10 -3.65 -2.04
N GLU A 31 11.44 -3.02 -1.06
CA GLU A 31 11.42 -3.44 0.33
C GLU A 31 10.02 -3.34 0.92
N TYR A 32 9.69 -4.26 1.81
CA TYR A 32 8.46 -4.24 2.56
C TYR A 32 8.67 -4.83 3.96
N ARG A 33 8.26 -4.12 5.00
CA ARG A 33 8.43 -4.50 6.41
C ARG A 33 9.87 -4.90 6.78
N GLY A 34 10.87 -4.19 6.21
CA GLY A 34 12.28 -4.48 6.44
C GLY A 34 12.84 -5.68 5.67
N PHE A 35 12.04 -6.33 4.85
CA PHE A 35 12.48 -7.41 3.97
C PHE A 35 12.74 -6.90 2.57
N LYS A 36 13.88 -7.30 2.01
CA LYS A 36 14.16 -7.10 0.60
C LYS A 36 13.28 -8.04 -0.23
N LEU A 37 12.57 -7.48 -1.18
CA LEU A 37 11.66 -8.24 -2.03
C LEU A 37 12.42 -8.98 -3.13
N ASP A 38 12.00 -10.21 -3.41
CA ASP A 38 12.46 -10.96 -4.56
C ASP A 38 11.88 -10.39 -5.88
N PRO A 39 12.52 -10.64 -7.03
CA PRO A 39 12.05 -10.10 -8.31
C PRO A 39 10.58 -10.39 -8.62
N PHE A 40 10.08 -11.58 -8.32
CA PHE A 40 8.67 -11.92 -8.57
C PHE A 40 7.71 -11.14 -7.66
N GLN A 41 8.12 -10.83 -6.43
CA GLN A 41 7.35 -10.02 -5.49
C GLN A 41 7.28 -8.57 -5.97
N VAL A 42 8.41 -8.01 -6.39
CA VAL A 42 8.49 -6.65 -6.97
C VAL A 42 7.57 -6.52 -8.17
N GLU A 43 7.62 -7.49 -9.09
CA GLU A 43 6.79 -7.48 -10.29
C GLU A 43 5.29 -7.59 -9.97
N ALA A 44 4.93 -8.50 -9.06
CA ALA A 44 3.55 -8.64 -8.61
C ALA A 44 3.01 -7.35 -7.98
N ILE A 45 3.78 -6.73 -7.10
CA ILE A 45 3.40 -5.46 -6.46
C ILE A 45 3.26 -4.34 -7.49
N ARG A 46 4.16 -4.28 -8.47
CA ARG A 46 4.07 -3.31 -9.56
C ARG A 46 2.75 -3.42 -10.31
N HIS A 47 2.34 -4.62 -10.69
CA HIS A 47 1.06 -4.85 -11.36
C HIS A 47 -0.14 -4.50 -10.48
N LEU A 48 -0.09 -4.82 -9.19
CA LEU A 48 -1.13 -4.43 -8.23
C LEU A 48 -1.24 -2.90 -8.10
N ASN A 49 -0.11 -2.20 -8.09
CA ASN A 49 -0.08 -0.73 -8.04
C ASN A 49 -0.65 -0.08 -9.30
N GLU A 50 -0.58 -0.76 -10.43
CA GLU A 50 -1.21 -0.36 -11.71
C GLU A 50 -2.71 -0.71 -11.77
N GLY A 51 -3.29 -1.26 -10.72
CA GLY A 51 -4.70 -1.65 -10.65
C GLY A 51 -5.03 -2.96 -11.37
N ARG A 52 -4.04 -3.79 -11.63
CA ARG A 52 -4.22 -5.09 -12.29
C ARG A 52 -4.45 -6.20 -11.27
N SER A 53 -5.14 -7.24 -11.71
CA SER A 53 -5.20 -8.50 -10.97
C SER A 53 -3.92 -9.31 -11.20
N VAL A 54 -3.46 -10.00 -10.17
CA VAL A 54 -2.22 -10.76 -10.22
C VAL A 54 -2.44 -12.18 -9.72
N LEU A 55 -1.96 -13.16 -10.46
CA LEU A 55 -1.84 -14.55 -10.04
C LEU A 55 -0.37 -14.84 -9.75
N VAL A 56 -0.07 -15.21 -8.51
CA VAL A 56 1.28 -15.60 -8.09
C VAL A 56 1.35 -17.11 -7.97
N SER A 57 2.14 -17.72 -8.83
CA SER A 57 2.44 -19.16 -8.78
C SER A 57 3.93 -19.34 -8.50
N ALA A 58 4.24 -19.85 -7.33
CA ALA A 58 5.62 -20.06 -6.89
C ALA A 58 5.67 -21.23 -5.89
N PRO A 59 6.82 -21.88 -5.70
CA PRO A 59 6.97 -22.93 -4.70
C PRO A 59 6.62 -22.46 -3.29
N THR A 60 6.16 -23.36 -2.43
CA THR A 60 5.88 -23.08 -1.02
C THR A 60 7.14 -22.59 -0.32
N GLY A 61 7.00 -21.58 0.57
CA GLY A 61 8.11 -21.05 1.36
C GLY A 61 8.92 -19.92 0.70
N VAL A 62 8.54 -19.46 -0.50
CA VAL A 62 9.22 -18.35 -1.18
C VAL A 62 8.57 -16.97 -0.97
N GLY A 63 7.68 -16.85 0.01
CA GLY A 63 7.10 -15.55 0.38
C GLY A 63 5.95 -15.06 -0.50
N LYS A 64 5.14 -15.97 -1.09
CA LYS A 64 3.94 -15.60 -1.85
C LYS A 64 2.95 -14.76 -1.06
N THR A 65 2.78 -15.10 0.21
CA THR A 65 1.86 -14.41 1.13
C THR A 65 2.23 -12.94 1.36
N LEU A 66 3.52 -12.61 1.26
CA LEU A 66 3.99 -11.25 1.46
C LEU A 66 3.38 -10.27 0.44
N VAL A 67 3.14 -10.71 -0.78
CA VAL A 67 2.46 -9.91 -1.82
C VAL A 67 1.02 -9.59 -1.41
N ALA A 68 0.31 -10.59 -0.87
CA ALA A 68 -1.05 -10.41 -0.36
C ALA A 68 -1.08 -9.47 0.87
N ASP A 69 -0.16 -9.66 1.79
CA ASP A 69 -0.03 -8.81 2.99
C ASP A 69 0.24 -7.35 2.62
N TYR A 70 1.09 -7.11 1.63
CA TYR A 70 1.34 -5.77 1.10
C TYR A 70 0.06 -5.13 0.55
N LEU A 71 -0.70 -5.86 -0.25
CA LEU A 71 -1.93 -5.35 -0.82
C LEU A 71 -2.99 -5.04 0.24
N ILE A 72 -3.14 -5.91 1.22
CA ILE A 72 -4.07 -5.72 2.34
C ILE A 72 -3.71 -4.46 3.12
N ASP A 73 -2.45 -4.32 3.49
CA ASP A 73 -1.95 -3.16 4.23
C ASP A 73 -2.20 -1.85 3.47
N ARG A 74 -1.89 -1.83 2.19
CA ARG A 74 -2.13 -0.69 1.33
C ARG A 74 -3.62 -0.35 1.22
N MET A 75 -4.47 -1.33 0.94
CA MET A 75 -5.91 -1.12 0.81
C MET A 75 -6.53 -0.65 2.12
N PHE A 76 -6.08 -1.19 3.24
CA PHE A 76 -6.50 -0.75 4.57
C PHE A 76 -6.20 0.74 4.79
N HIS A 77 -4.98 1.19 4.50
CA HIS A 77 -4.59 2.60 4.65
C HIS A 77 -5.28 3.54 3.66
N GLU A 78 -5.70 3.03 2.51
CA GLU A 78 -6.52 3.76 1.55
C GLU A 78 -8.02 3.80 1.92
N GLY A 79 -8.42 3.22 3.05
CA GLY A 79 -9.81 3.15 3.50
C GLY A 79 -10.69 2.20 2.69
N ARG A 80 -10.10 1.29 1.95
CA ARG A 80 -10.81 0.32 1.12
C ARG A 80 -11.09 -0.97 1.89
N ARG A 81 -12.18 -1.62 1.54
CA ARG A 81 -12.52 -2.93 2.09
C ARG A 81 -11.71 -4.02 1.38
N VAL A 82 -11.23 -4.98 2.16
CA VAL A 82 -10.52 -6.16 1.67
C VAL A 82 -11.23 -7.43 2.12
N ILE A 83 -11.31 -8.39 1.24
CA ILE A 83 -11.79 -9.74 1.55
C ILE A 83 -10.64 -10.72 1.30
N TYR A 84 -10.19 -11.35 2.37
CA TYR A 84 -9.18 -12.40 2.32
C TYR A 84 -9.85 -13.77 2.43
N THR A 85 -9.64 -14.62 1.44
CA THR A 85 -10.23 -15.97 1.43
C THR A 85 -9.15 -17.03 1.57
N ALA A 86 -9.44 -18.05 2.35
CA ALA A 86 -8.59 -19.22 2.49
C ALA A 86 -9.45 -20.48 2.55
N PRO A 87 -9.03 -21.59 1.90
CA PRO A 87 -9.82 -22.81 1.83
C PRO A 87 -9.81 -23.62 3.14
N ILE A 88 -8.90 -23.32 4.06
CA ILE A 88 -8.69 -24.05 5.32
C ILE A 88 -9.00 -23.14 6.51
N LYS A 89 -9.90 -23.56 7.40
CA LYS A 89 -10.29 -22.82 8.60
C LYS A 89 -9.11 -22.45 9.50
N ALA A 90 -8.14 -23.34 9.68
CA ALA A 90 -6.95 -23.07 10.49
C ALA A 90 -6.15 -21.89 9.97
N LEU A 91 -5.98 -21.74 8.64
CA LEU A 91 -5.33 -20.61 8.02
C LEU A 91 -6.15 -19.32 8.20
N SER A 92 -7.46 -19.38 8.04
CA SER A 92 -8.34 -18.24 8.26
C SER A 92 -8.24 -17.74 9.70
N ASN A 93 -8.26 -18.65 10.68
CA ASN A 93 -8.13 -18.30 12.09
C ASN A 93 -6.76 -17.70 12.42
N GLN A 94 -5.69 -18.23 11.84
CA GLN A 94 -4.33 -17.73 12.01
C GLN A 94 -4.20 -16.31 11.42
N LYS A 95 -4.69 -16.09 10.22
CA LYS A 95 -4.68 -14.78 9.58
C LYS A 95 -5.57 -13.77 10.29
N PHE A 96 -6.71 -14.17 10.79
CA PHE A 96 -7.57 -13.33 11.61
C PHE A 96 -6.85 -12.80 12.85
N LYS A 97 -6.15 -13.66 13.58
CA LYS A 97 -5.34 -13.25 14.73
C LYS A 97 -4.21 -12.31 14.36
N GLU A 98 -3.52 -12.61 13.27
CA GLU A 98 -2.43 -11.79 12.77
C GLU A 98 -2.92 -10.38 12.36
N PHE A 99 -3.97 -10.29 11.59
CA PHE A 99 -4.53 -9.02 11.15
C PHE A 99 -5.10 -8.20 12.30
N LYS A 100 -5.72 -8.82 13.28
CA LYS A 100 -6.16 -8.11 14.50
C LYS A 100 -5.00 -7.46 15.24
N ARG A 101 -3.88 -8.14 15.32
CA ARG A 101 -2.67 -7.62 15.96
C ARG A 101 -2.07 -6.45 15.16
N LEU A 102 -2.06 -6.52 13.83
CA LEU A 102 -1.44 -5.54 12.96
C LEU A 102 -2.32 -4.31 12.70
N LEU A 103 -3.61 -4.51 12.54
CA LEU A 103 -4.55 -3.50 12.05
C LEU A 103 -5.61 -3.07 13.09
N GLY A 104 -5.63 -3.71 14.23
CA GLY A 104 -6.60 -3.46 15.29
C GLY A 104 -7.83 -4.37 15.21
N ALA A 105 -8.31 -4.83 16.35
CA ALA A 105 -9.41 -5.80 16.44
C ALA A 105 -10.74 -5.30 15.85
N GLY A 106 -11.01 -3.99 15.94
CA GLY A 106 -12.22 -3.38 15.38
C GLY A 106 -12.27 -3.32 13.86
N ASN A 107 -11.11 -3.47 13.19
CA ASN A 107 -10.96 -3.33 11.74
C ASN A 107 -10.97 -4.67 11.00
N VAL A 108 -10.97 -5.77 11.74
CA VAL A 108 -10.83 -7.12 11.17
C VAL A 108 -12.00 -8.00 11.62
N GLY A 109 -12.56 -8.72 10.68
CA GLY A 109 -13.62 -9.69 10.91
C GLY A 109 -13.28 -11.07 10.37
N ILE A 110 -14.04 -12.05 10.75
CA ILE A 110 -13.97 -13.41 10.19
C ILE A 110 -15.37 -13.96 9.97
N VAL A 111 -15.55 -14.62 8.84
CA VAL A 111 -16.77 -15.36 8.53
C VAL A 111 -16.37 -16.75 8.06
N THR A 112 -16.84 -17.76 8.79
CA THR A 112 -16.68 -19.17 8.41
C THR A 112 -18.05 -19.86 8.48
N GLY A 113 -18.13 -21.15 8.17
CA GLY A 113 -19.38 -21.89 8.33
C GLY A 113 -19.93 -21.91 9.75
N ASP A 114 -19.06 -21.75 10.76
CA ASP A 114 -19.41 -21.88 12.18
C ASP A 114 -19.40 -20.54 12.95
N VAL A 115 -18.70 -19.53 12.46
CA VAL A 115 -18.42 -18.29 13.19
C VAL A 115 -18.55 -17.07 12.29
N ALA A 116 -19.20 -16.04 12.81
CA ALA A 116 -19.19 -14.72 12.21
C ALA A 116 -18.87 -13.68 13.32
N ILE A 117 -17.71 -13.06 13.21
CA ILE A 117 -17.24 -12.02 14.14
C ILE A 117 -16.95 -10.77 13.33
N ASN A 118 -17.58 -9.65 13.69
CA ASN A 118 -17.33 -8.34 13.06
C ASN A 118 -17.41 -8.39 11.51
N SER A 119 -18.46 -8.98 10.98
CA SER A 119 -18.64 -9.28 9.54
C SER A 119 -18.68 -8.04 8.63
N THR A 120 -18.84 -6.85 9.18
CA THR A 120 -18.84 -5.57 8.45
C THR A 120 -17.52 -4.81 8.56
N ALA A 121 -16.49 -5.42 9.15
CA ALA A 121 -15.15 -4.84 9.26
C ALA A 121 -14.53 -4.53 7.90
N GLN A 122 -13.50 -3.70 7.90
CA GLN A 122 -12.77 -3.32 6.70
C GLN A 122 -11.99 -4.50 6.08
N ILE A 123 -11.41 -5.36 6.91
CA ILE A 123 -10.67 -6.57 6.52
C ILE A 123 -11.45 -7.81 6.94
#